data_bae86c0fd1b858097bb1dc2b568c87f5
#
_entry.id   bae86c0fd1b858097bb1dc2b568c87f5
#
_cell.length_a   1.000
_cell.length_b   1.000
_cell.length_c   1.000
_cell.angle_alpha   90.00
_cell.angle_beta   90.00
_cell.angle_gamma   90.00
#
_symmetry.space_group_name_H-M   'P 1'
#
loop_
_entity.id
_entity.type
_entity.pdbx_description
1 polymer ?
#
loop_
_entity_poly.entity_id
_entity_poly.type
_entity_poly.pdbx_seq_one_letter_code
_entity_poly.pdbx_strand_id
1 'polypeptide(L)'
;MKLDLYLPPKPNGSALVVWIHGGGWRKGSKEKCQINWLPQHGYSLASISYRLSKLAKYPAQLHDCKGAVRWLRANAEKFGYDPDKIITAGTSAGGHLSALMATSHGVSGLEGKTGGNLSFSSKVLASIDYYGATDLILRSKTQPSRANLKGSVVHDLLGGGADREPRLARLASSSHHVSQGDSPLLVFHGTEDATVLIDQSKALVNAYDKAGLRIRFHEIEGGGHGGKVFFEGPNRLRLLEFLKEV
;
A
#
# COMPACT_ATOMS: atom_id res chain seq x y z
N MET A 1 -1.66 -4.20 -16.83
CA MET A 1 -1.79 -4.65 -15.43
C MET A 1 -2.29 -6.09 -15.43
N LYS A 2 -1.83 -6.93 -14.50
CA LYS A 2 -2.26 -8.33 -14.32
C LYS A 2 -2.52 -8.56 -12.84
N LEU A 3 -3.44 -9.46 -12.52
CA LEU A 3 -3.70 -9.90 -11.14
C LEU A 3 -4.00 -11.42 -11.12
N ASP A 4 -3.79 -12.01 -9.95
CA ASP A 4 -4.28 -13.34 -9.60
C ASP A 4 -5.33 -13.17 -8.50
N LEU A 5 -6.42 -13.91 -8.59
CA LEU A 5 -7.51 -13.90 -7.62
C LEU A 5 -7.59 -15.28 -6.96
N TYR A 6 -7.55 -15.29 -5.64
CA TYR A 6 -7.67 -16.48 -4.80
C TYR A 6 -8.92 -16.33 -3.94
N LEU A 7 -9.84 -17.25 -4.10
CA LEU A 7 -11.12 -17.24 -3.39
C LEU A 7 -11.12 -18.29 -2.28
N PRO A 8 -11.76 -18.02 -1.14
CA PRO A 8 -12.02 -19.05 -0.15
C PRO A 8 -13.00 -20.09 -0.71
N PRO A 9 -13.09 -21.30 -0.13
CA PRO A 9 -13.99 -22.35 -0.62
C PRO A 9 -15.46 -21.91 -0.76
N LYS A 10 -15.87 -20.94 0.07
CA LYS A 10 -17.19 -20.29 0.00
C LYS A 10 -16.99 -18.78 0.18
N PRO A 11 -16.88 -18.01 -0.92
CA PRO A 11 -16.63 -16.56 -0.82
C PRO A 11 -17.73 -15.80 -0.08
N ASN A 12 -18.98 -16.06 -0.39
CA ASN A 12 -20.21 -15.67 0.31
C ASN A 12 -20.18 -14.26 0.97
N GLY A 13 -19.81 -13.24 0.20
CA GLY A 13 -19.69 -11.86 0.69
C GLY A 13 -18.42 -11.60 1.54
N SER A 14 -17.36 -12.41 1.37
CA SER A 14 -16.09 -12.21 2.08
C SER A 14 -15.47 -10.85 1.75
N ALA A 15 -14.71 -10.28 2.70
CA ALA A 15 -13.85 -9.14 2.38
C ALA A 15 -12.73 -9.56 1.41
N LEU A 16 -12.35 -8.64 0.52
CA LEU A 16 -11.28 -8.82 -0.44
C LEU A 16 -10.04 -8.05 -0.02
N VAL A 17 -8.91 -8.74 0.17
CA VAL A 17 -7.62 -8.10 0.39
C VAL A 17 -6.86 -8.03 -0.93
N VAL A 18 -6.42 -6.83 -1.32
CA VAL A 18 -5.64 -6.57 -2.53
C VAL A 18 -4.18 -6.43 -2.13
N TRP A 19 -3.37 -7.43 -2.47
CA TRP A 19 -1.94 -7.44 -2.19
C TRP A 19 -1.15 -6.68 -3.25
N ILE A 20 -0.28 -5.77 -2.80
CA ILE A 20 0.61 -4.94 -3.62
C ILE A 20 2.06 -5.31 -3.28
N HIS A 21 2.78 -5.86 -4.25
CA HIS A 21 4.14 -6.33 -4.03
C HIS A 21 5.14 -5.19 -3.79
N GLY A 22 6.21 -5.48 -3.05
CA GLY A 22 7.37 -4.61 -2.88
C GLY A 22 8.33 -4.65 -4.08
N GLY A 23 9.57 -4.22 -3.85
CA GLY A 23 10.63 -4.27 -4.86
C GLY A 23 11.11 -2.90 -5.35
N GLY A 24 10.95 -1.84 -4.52
CA GLY A 24 11.43 -0.49 -4.82
C GLY A 24 10.83 0.12 -6.08
N TRP A 25 9.59 -0.28 -6.41
CA TRP A 25 8.89 0.10 -7.64
C TRP A 25 9.60 -0.30 -8.95
N ARG A 26 10.74 -1.01 -8.87
CA ARG A 26 11.62 -1.40 -10.00
C ARG A 26 11.47 -2.84 -10.42
N LYS A 27 11.03 -3.69 -9.49
CA LYS A 27 10.93 -5.14 -9.65
C LYS A 27 9.79 -5.70 -8.80
N GLY A 28 9.50 -6.97 -9.00
CA GLY A 28 8.41 -7.67 -8.34
C GLY A 28 7.23 -7.90 -9.27
N SER A 29 6.32 -8.71 -8.83
CA SER A 29 5.10 -9.08 -9.56
C SER A 29 4.06 -9.66 -8.59
N LYS A 30 2.85 -9.89 -9.08
CA LYS A 30 1.74 -10.54 -8.37
C LYS A 30 2.07 -11.91 -7.78
N GLU A 31 3.12 -12.60 -8.25
CA GLU A 31 3.55 -13.91 -7.76
C GLU A 31 4.17 -13.85 -6.36
N LYS A 32 4.58 -12.64 -5.90
CA LYS A 32 5.16 -12.42 -4.57
C LYS A 32 4.10 -11.93 -3.58
N CYS A 33 3.31 -12.85 -3.06
CA CYS A 33 2.29 -12.57 -2.05
C CYS A 33 2.62 -13.30 -0.74
N GLN A 34 2.86 -12.55 0.33
CA GLN A 34 3.21 -13.10 1.64
C GLN A 34 1.99 -13.49 2.49
N ILE A 35 0.80 -13.12 2.06
CA ILE A 35 -0.45 -13.41 2.77
C ILE A 35 -1.37 -14.36 1.97
N ASN A 36 -0.78 -15.22 1.11
CA ASN A 36 -1.50 -16.17 0.26
C ASN A 36 -2.30 -17.24 1.03
N TRP A 37 -2.13 -17.28 2.33
CA TRP A 37 -2.89 -18.13 3.26
C TRP A 37 -4.26 -17.55 3.66
N LEU A 38 -4.55 -16.28 3.38
CA LEU A 38 -5.81 -15.61 3.76
C LEU A 38 -7.09 -16.33 3.27
N PRO A 39 -7.13 -16.94 2.08
CA PRO A 39 -8.33 -17.68 1.65
C PRO A 39 -8.71 -18.85 2.57
N GLN A 40 -7.76 -19.44 3.27
CA GLN A 40 -8.01 -20.49 4.28
C GLN A 40 -8.70 -19.93 5.55
N HIS A 41 -8.67 -18.59 5.73
CA HIS A 41 -9.33 -17.87 6.82
C HIS A 41 -10.62 -17.16 6.38
N GLY A 42 -11.14 -17.47 5.19
CA GLY A 42 -12.42 -16.96 4.71
C GLY A 42 -12.34 -15.60 3.99
N TYR A 43 -11.17 -15.06 3.72
CA TYR A 43 -10.98 -13.82 2.96
C TYR A 43 -10.72 -14.11 1.50
N SER A 44 -11.26 -13.31 0.60
CA SER A 44 -10.81 -13.27 -0.79
C SER A 44 -9.48 -12.50 -0.88
N LEU A 45 -8.61 -12.88 -1.80
CA LEU A 45 -7.30 -12.26 -1.98
C LEU A 45 -7.02 -12.02 -3.46
N ALA A 46 -6.66 -10.79 -3.82
CA ALA A 46 -6.16 -10.46 -5.15
C ALA A 46 -4.70 -10.00 -5.04
N SER A 47 -3.78 -10.63 -5.76
CA SER A 47 -2.39 -10.16 -5.86
C SER A 47 -2.20 -9.45 -7.19
N ILE A 48 -1.75 -8.19 -7.18
CA ILE A 48 -1.68 -7.34 -8.38
C ILE A 48 -0.24 -7.05 -8.80
N SER A 49 -0.03 -6.89 -10.11
CA SER A 49 1.17 -6.26 -10.68
C SER A 49 0.84 -4.83 -11.11
N TYR A 50 1.75 -3.89 -10.88
CA TYR A 50 1.67 -2.51 -11.34
C TYR A 50 2.85 -2.17 -12.26
N ARG A 51 2.76 -1.11 -13.05
CA ARG A 51 3.86 -0.65 -13.92
C ARG A 51 5.06 -0.25 -13.10
N LEU A 52 6.20 -0.86 -13.41
CA LEU A 52 7.47 -0.56 -12.75
C LEU A 52 8.03 0.79 -13.22
N SER A 53 8.87 1.42 -12.41
CA SER A 53 9.44 2.76 -12.65
C SER A 53 10.29 2.88 -13.93
N LYS A 54 10.74 1.74 -14.48
CA LYS A 54 11.36 1.68 -15.82
C LYS A 54 10.38 1.92 -16.96
N LEU A 55 9.10 1.54 -16.77
CA LEU A 55 8.04 1.64 -17.78
C LEU A 55 7.28 2.97 -17.66
N ALA A 56 7.05 3.43 -16.44
CA ALA A 56 6.33 4.68 -16.20
C ALA A 56 6.72 5.26 -14.83
N LYS A 57 6.75 6.60 -14.73
CA LYS A 57 7.01 7.31 -13.49
C LYS A 57 5.74 7.44 -12.64
N TYR A 58 5.90 7.79 -11.37
CA TYR A 58 4.77 8.16 -10.52
C TYR A 58 3.96 9.31 -11.16
N PRO A 59 2.64 9.26 -11.13
CA PRO A 59 1.75 8.41 -10.32
C PRO A 59 1.25 7.12 -11.01
N ALA A 60 1.89 6.63 -12.08
CA ALA A 60 1.40 5.48 -12.84
C ALA A 60 1.17 4.23 -11.99
N GLN A 61 2.01 3.99 -10.96
CA GLN A 61 1.92 2.85 -10.05
C GLN A 61 0.62 2.91 -9.23
N LEU A 62 0.30 4.09 -8.69
CA LEU A 62 -0.92 4.31 -7.93
C LEU A 62 -2.17 4.23 -8.82
N HIS A 63 -2.10 4.80 -10.04
CA HIS A 63 -3.18 4.69 -11.02
C HIS A 63 -3.51 3.22 -11.36
N ASP A 64 -2.48 2.37 -11.42
CA ASP A 64 -2.67 0.94 -11.66
C ASP A 64 -3.33 0.26 -10.45
N CYS A 65 -2.93 0.56 -9.22
CA CYS A 65 -3.56 0.05 -8.01
C CYS A 65 -5.03 0.47 -7.94
N LYS A 66 -5.34 1.75 -8.19
CA LYS A 66 -6.71 2.25 -8.22
C LYS A 66 -7.54 1.60 -9.35
N GLY A 67 -6.95 1.44 -10.53
CA GLY A 67 -7.58 0.71 -11.63
C GLY A 67 -7.88 -0.74 -11.29
N ALA A 68 -6.98 -1.42 -10.55
CA ALA A 68 -7.22 -2.77 -10.07
C ALA A 68 -8.42 -2.84 -9.11
N VAL A 69 -8.48 -1.92 -8.14
CA VAL A 69 -9.60 -1.85 -7.18
C VAL A 69 -10.93 -1.58 -7.89
N ARG A 70 -10.97 -0.67 -8.86
CA ARG A 70 -12.18 -0.41 -9.65
C ARG A 70 -12.63 -1.67 -10.43
N TRP A 71 -11.69 -2.37 -11.07
CA TRP A 71 -12.00 -3.61 -11.78
C TRP A 71 -12.51 -4.70 -10.85
N LEU A 72 -11.85 -4.88 -9.70
CA LEU A 72 -12.25 -5.86 -8.69
C LEU A 72 -13.66 -5.53 -8.16
N ARG A 73 -13.94 -4.28 -7.83
CA ARG A 73 -15.27 -3.85 -7.37
C ARG A 73 -16.35 -4.09 -8.43
N ALA A 74 -16.08 -3.80 -9.69
CA ALA A 74 -16.99 -4.04 -10.80
C ALA A 74 -17.31 -5.52 -11.05
N ASN A 75 -16.45 -6.42 -10.62
CA ASN A 75 -16.59 -7.87 -10.81
C ASN A 75 -16.90 -8.63 -9.49
N ALA A 76 -17.20 -7.92 -8.41
CA ALA A 76 -17.38 -8.52 -7.09
C ALA A 76 -18.50 -9.58 -7.06
N GLU A 77 -19.65 -9.28 -7.64
CA GLU A 77 -20.78 -10.22 -7.76
C GLU A 77 -20.39 -11.51 -8.47
N LYS A 78 -19.67 -11.40 -9.60
CA LYS A 78 -19.19 -12.55 -10.37
C LYS A 78 -18.33 -13.50 -9.55
N PHE A 79 -17.52 -12.98 -8.64
CA PHE A 79 -16.56 -13.76 -7.85
C PHE A 79 -17.03 -14.01 -6.40
N GLY A 80 -18.16 -13.43 -5.98
CA GLY A 80 -18.82 -13.71 -4.72
C GLY A 80 -18.22 -13.03 -3.48
N TYR A 81 -17.38 -12.01 -3.62
CA TYR A 81 -16.91 -11.19 -2.50
C TYR A 81 -17.67 -9.86 -2.40
N ASP A 82 -17.55 -9.19 -1.27
CA ASP A 82 -18.26 -7.94 -0.99
C ASP A 82 -17.57 -6.75 -1.68
N PRO A 83 -18.22 -5.99 -2.59
CA PRO A 83 -17.64 -4.83 -3.26
C PRO A 83 -17.28 -3.68 -2.33
N ASP A 84 -17.93 -3.59 -1.17
CA ASP A 84 -17.69 -2.52 -0.20
C ASP A 84 -16.57 -2.87 0.81
N LYS A 85 -16.18 -4.14 0.89
CA LYS A 85 -15.13 -4.64 1.77
C LYS A 85 -13.82 -4.92 1.05
N ILE A 86 -13.32 -3.95 0.31
CA ILE A 86 -12.01 -4.04 -0.36
C ILE A 86 -10.96 -3.34 0.51
N ILE A 87 -9.92 -4.09 0.86
CA ILE A 87 -8.81 -3.68 1.73
C ILE A 87 -7.53 -3.81 0.92
N THR A 88 -6.59 -2.87 1.02
CA THR A 88 -5.26 -3.02 0.41
C THR A 88 -4.22 -3.43 1.45
N ALA A 89 -3.21 -4.18 1.01
CA ALA A 89 -2.07 -4.57 1.82
C ALA A 89 -0.81 -4.62 0.96
N GLY A 90 0.33 -4.25 1.49
CA GLY A 90 1.56 -4.35 0.71
C GLY A 90 2.83 -4.15 1.52
N THR A 91 3.97 -4.52 0.92
CA THR A 91 5.30 -4.43 1.55
C THR A 91 6.17 -3.37 0.90
N SER A 92 6.94 -2.60 1.68
CA SER A 92 7.94 -1.67 1.14
C SER A 92 7.32 -0.72 0.10
N ALA A 93 7.73 -0.77 -1.16
CA ALA A 93 7.09 -0.04 -2.26
C ALA A 93 5.58 -0.33 -2.39
N GLY A 94 5.14 -1.55 -2.09
CA GLY A 94 3.72 -1.91 -2.04
C GLY A 94 3.03 -1.36 -0.79
N GLY A 95 3.71 -1.31 0.35
CA GLY A 95 3.24 -0.65 1.57
C GLY A 95 3.00 0.84 1.34
N HIS A 96 3.96 1.51 0.72
CA HIS A 96 3.80 2.90 0.25
C HIS A 96 2.55 3.09 -0.62
N LEU A 97 2.34 2.24 -1.63
CA LEU A 97 1.16 2.32 -2.50
C LEU A 97 -0.13 2.00 -1.72
N SER A 98 -0.09 1.04 -0.79
CA SER A 98 -1.23 0.71 0.07
C SER A 98 -1.61 1.88 1.00
N ALA A 99 -0.63 2.55 1.61
CA ALA A 99 -0.86 3.76 2.41
C ALA A 99 -1.44 4.91 1.56
N LEU A 100 -0.96 5.08 0.32
CA LEU A 100 -1.54 6.05 -0.62
C LEU A 100 -2.98 5.67 -1.02
N MET A 101 -3.33 4.39 -1.14
CA MET A 101 -4.72 3.99 -1.39
C MET A 101 -5.65 4.44 -0.27
N ALA A 102 -5.20 4.44 0.99
CA ALA A 102 -5.96 4.94 2.14
C ALA A 102 -6.17 6.45 2.14
N THR A 103 -5.15 7.23 1.70
CA THR A 103 -5.09 8.69 1.93
C THR A 103 -5.24 9.54 0.67
N SER A 104 -5.36 8.95 -0.51
CA SER A 104 -5.40 9.70 -1.77
C SER A 104 -6.77 9.71 -2.46
N HIS A 105 -7.84 9.33 -1.75
CA HIS A 105 -9.18 9.43 -2.31
C HIS A 105 -9.57 10.90 -2.51
N GLY A 106 -9.99 11.26 -3.73
CA GLY A 106 -10.35 12.63 -4.07
C GLY A 106 -9.16 13.58 -4.32
N VAL A 107 -7.92 13.13 -4.16
CA VAL A 107 -6.74 13.96 -4.47
C VAL A 107 -6.59 14.10 -5.99
N SER A 108 -6.61 15.36 -6.45
CA SER A 108 -6.48 15.67 -7.88
C SER A 108 -5.22 15.06 -8.50
N GLY A 109 -5.39 14.43 -9.66
CA GLY A 109 -4.30 13.79 -10.41
C GLY A 109 -3.89 12.41 -9.91
N LEU A 110 -4.38 11.95 -8.75
CA LEU A 110 -4.04 10.63 -8.19
C LEU A 110 -5.05 9.52 -8.51
N GLU A 111 -6.23 9.85 -9.03
CA GLU A 111 -7.25 8.85 -9.36
C GLU A 111 -6.90 8.05 -10.63
N GLY A 112 -6.45 8.72 -11.67
CA GLY A 112 -6.12 8.11 -12.96
C GLY A 112 -7.31 7.45 -13.67
N LYS A 113 -7.07 7.02 -14.92
CA LYS A 113 -8.09 6.35 -15.77
C LYS A 113 -7.70 4.92 -16.17
N THR A 114 -6.62 4.38 -15.60
CA THR A 114 -6.10 3.05 -15.94
C THR A 114 -7.16 1.97 -15.68
N GLY A 115 -7.29 1.02 -16.58
CA GLY A 115 -8.15 -0.16 -16.44
C GLY A 115 -9.64 0.09 -16.66
N GLY A 116 -10.07 1.31 -16.97
CA GLY A 116 -11.48 1.64 -17.15
C GLY A 116 -12.27 1.56 -15.84
N ASN A 117 -13.55 1.11 -15.94
CA ASN A 117 -14.48 0.98 -14.82
C ASN A 117 -14.62 2.28 -13.99
N LEU A 118 -14.62 3.43 -14.65
CA LEU A 118 -14.55 4.76 -14.01
C LEU A 118 -15.81 5.13 -13.21
N SER A 119 -16.91 4.42 -13.42
CA SER A 119 -18.14 4.54 -12.62
C SER A 119 -18.02 3.88 -11.24
N PHE A 120 -17.00 3.04 -11.03
CA PHE A 120 -16.76 2.39 -9.75
C PHE A 120 -15.70 3.17 -8.93
N SER A 121 -15.89 3.23 -7.62
CA SER A 121 -14.96 3.88 -6.71
C SER A 121 -13.67 3.09 -6.56
N SER A 122 -12.53 3.78 -6.45
CA SER A 122 -11.24 3.21 -6.04
C SER A 122 -11.02 3.27 -4.53
N LYS A 123 -11.94 3.88 -3.76
CA LYS A 123 -11.84 3.98 -2.29
C LYS A 123 -11.78 2.58 -1.68
N VAL A 124 -10.93 2.41 -0.69
CA VAL A 124 -10.77 1.14 0.05
C VAL A 124 -11.35 1.28 1.46
N LEU A 125 -11.79 0.17 2.04
CA LEU A 125 -12.34 0.14 3.40
C LEU A 125 -11.25 0.39 4.44
N ALA A 126 -10.07 -0.21 4.24
CA ALA A 126 -8.89 -0.08 5.11
C ALA A 126 -7.61 -0.38 4.31
N SER A 127 -6.45 -0.08 4.89
CA SER A 127 -5.16 -0.44 4.29
C SER A 127 -4.18 -0.98 5.32
N ILE A 128 -3.25 -1.83 4.84
CA ILE A 128 -2.19 -2.42 5.65
C ILE A 128 -0.86 -2.07 5.00
N ASP A 129 -0.01 -1.39 5.74
CA ASP A 129 1.32 -0.97 5.32
C ASP A 129 2.38 -1.77 6.09
N TYR A 130 3.14 -2.59 5.39
CA TYR A 130 4.35 -3.21 5.90
C TYR A 130 5.56 -2.41 5.45
N TYR A 131 6.14 -1.63 6.37
CA TYR A 131 7.39 -0.87 6.23
C TYR A 131 7.49 -0.04 4.93
N GLY A 132 6.42 0.68 4.57
CA GLY A 132 6.37 1.55 3.40
C GLY A 132 7.08 2.89 3.60
N ALA A 133 7.52 3.50 2.49
CA ALA A 133 8.08 4.85 2.49
C ALA A 133 6.95 5.89 2.35
N THR A 134 6.42 6.38 3.44
CA THR A 134 5.19 7.18 3.50
C THR A 134 5.39 8.69 3.40
N ASP A 135 6.65 9.15 3.48
CA ASP A 135 7.04 10.56 3.33
C ASP A 135 8.36 10.70 2.57
N LEU A 136 8.29 10.94 1.27
CA LEU A 136 9.48 11.06 0.43
C LEU A 136 10.22 12.40 0.63
N ILE A 137 9.57 13.42 1.19
CA ILE A 137 10.23 14.67 1.60
C ILE A 137 11.10 14.43 2.85
N LEU A 138 10.55 13.74 3.86
CA LEU A 138 11.32 13.31 5.03
C LEU A 138 12.48 12.40 4.61
N ARG A 139 12.19 11.41 3.75
CA ARG A 139 13.21 10.47 3.26
C ARG A 139 14.35 11.16 2.51
N SER A 140 14.07 12.24 1.79
CA SER A 140 15.09 13.08 1.12
C SER A 140 16.09 13.68 2.13
N LYS A 141 15.65 13.93 3.36
CA LYS A 141 16.48 14.49 4.42
C LYS A 141 17.20 13.41 5.25
N THR A 142 16.48 12.33 5.59
CA THR A 142 17.00 11.27 6.48
C THR A 142 17.77 10.17 5.75
N GLN A 143 17.46 9.95 4.45
CA GLN A 143 18.13 8.98 3.58
C GLN A 143 18.41 9.56 2.18
N PRO A 144 19.21 10.64 2.04
CA PRO A 144 19.43 11.33 0.76
C PRO A 144 20.02 10.41 -0.31
N SER A 145 20.88 9.46 0.05
CA SER A 145 21.44 8.47 -0.89
C SER A 145 20.37 7.57 -1.53
N ARG A 146 19.24 7.34 -0.84
CA ARG A 146 18.13 6.52 -1.33
C ARG A 146 17.01 7.31 -2.00
N ALA A 147 17.00 8.63 -1.81
CA ALA A 147 15.93 9.49 -2.30
C ALA A 147 16.38 10.48 -3.38
N ASN A 148 17.62 10.99 -3.33
CA ASN A 148 18.05 12.11 -4.16
C ASN A 148 19.03 11.70 -5.27
N LEU A 149 19.89 10.71 -5.01
CA LEU A 149 20.94 10.34 -5.96
C LEU A 149 20.36 9.67 -7.20
N LYS A 150 20.92 10.03 -8.37
CA LYS A 150 20.63 9.36 -9.65
C LYS A 150 20.83 7.84 -9.50
N GLY A 151 19.84 7.08 -9.94
CA GLY A 151 19.83 5.63 -9.78
C GLY A 151 19.33 5.15 -8.39
N SER A 152 18.96 6.02 -7.46
CA SER A 152 18.23 5.61 -6.26
C SER A 152 16.78 5.20 -6.59
N VAL A 153 16.15 4.44 -5.69
CA VAL A 153 14.79 3.92 -5.94
C VAL A 153 13.74 5.01 -6.07
N VAL A 154 13.88 6.09 -5.30
CA VAL A 154 12.95 7.24 -5.34
C VAL A 154 13.23 8.09 -6.59
N HIS A 155 14.51 8.33 -6.92
CA HIS A 155 14.87 9.02 -8.15
C HIS A 155 14.26 8.34 -9.39
N ASP A 156 14.33 7.00 -9.44
CA ASP A 156 13.75 6.25 -10.57
C ASP A 156 12.22 6.28 -10.58
N LEU A 157 11.60 6.34 -9.42
CA LEU A 157 10.15 6.46 -9.28
C LEU A 157 9.66 7.83 -9.78
N LEU A 158 10.29 8.90 -9.32
CA LEU A 158 9.88 10.28 -9.60
C LEU A 158 10.39 10.80 -10.96
N GLY A 159 11.50 10.24 -11.47
CA GLY A 159 12.20 10.77 -12.64
C GLY A 159 13.25 11.82 -12.29
N GLY A 160 13.45 12.10 -11.01
CA GLY A 160 14.43 13.03 -10.44
C GLY A 160 14.60 12.79 -8.94
N GLY A 161 15.61 13.39 -8.32
CA GLY A 161 15.79 13.33 -6.87
C GLY A 161 14.61 13.99 -6.14
N ALA A 162 14.22 13.47 -4.98
CA ALA A 162 13.11 14.03 -4.22
C ALA A 162 13.37 15.48 -3.74
N ASP A 163 14.64 15.85 -3.61
CA ASP A 163 15.10 17.23 -3.34
C ASP A 163 14.88 18.17 -4.53
N ARG A 164 14.94 17.65 -5.76
CA ARG A 164 14.75 18.40 -7.00
C ARG A 164 13.32 18.35 -7.53
N GLU A 165 12.57 17.33 -7.12
CA GLU A 165 11.16 17.12 -7.48
C GLU A 165 10.23 17.21 -6.24
N PRO A 166 10.32 18.27 -5.40
CA PRO A 166 9.63 18.32 -4.11
C PRO A 166 8.11 18.27 -4.24
N ARG A 167 7.55 18.82 -5.33
CA ARG A 167 6.09 18.76 -5.58
C ARG A 167 5.64 17.33 -5.85
N LEU A 168 6.39 16.58 -6.66
CA LEU A 168 6.07 15.20 -6.98
C LEU A 168 6.37 14.27 -5.80
N ALA A 169 7.46 14.53 -5.05
CA ALA A 169 7.77 13.82 -3.81
C ALA A 169 6.64 13.99 -2.78
N ARG A 170 6.13 15.22 -2.60
CA ARG A 170 4.97 15.48 -1.74
C ARG A 170 3.73 14.75 -2.23
N LEU A 171 3.44 14.79 -3.53
CA LEU A 171 2.31 14.09 -4.13
C LEU A 171 2.40 12.57 -3.97
N ALA A 172 3.62 12.02 -3.88
CA ALA A 172 3.89 10.61 -3.64
C ALA A 172 4.02 10.26 -2.14
N SER A 173 3.64 11.13 -1.23
CA SER A 173 3.78 10.94 0.22
C SER A 173 2.41 10.85 0.89
N SER A 174 2.04 9.65 1.36
CA SER A 174 0.73 9.41 2.00
C SER A 174 0.52 10.27 3.25
N SER A 175 1.57 10.52 4.03
CA SER A 175 1.53 11.39 5.23
C SER A 175 1.09 12.83 4.94
N HIS A 176 1.26 13.30 3.71
CA HIS A 176 0.88 14.66 3.28
C HIS A 176 -0.55 14.76 2.72
N HIS A 177 -1.25 13.65 2.58
CA HIS A 177 -2.63 13.60 2.08
C HIS A 177 -3.65 13.31 3.17
N VAL A 178 -3.21 12.96 4.38
CA VAL A 178 -4.09 12.58 5.48
C VAL A 178 -5.15 13.65 5.72
N SER A 179 -6.42 13.25 5.63
CA SER A 179 -7.59 14.11 5.71
C SER A 179 -8.79 13.37 6.31
N GLN A 180 -9.79 14.14 6.79
CA GLN A 180 -11.01 13.54 7.34
C GLN A 180 -11.69 12.61 6.34
N GLY A 181 -12.11 11.43 6.81
CA GLY A 181 -12.74 10.40 5.99
C GLY A 181 -11.77 9.44 5.29
N ASP A 182 -10.47 9.56 5.55
CA ASP A 182 -9.49 8.58 5.10
C ASP A 182 -9.68 7.23 5.81
N SER A 183 -9.27 6.17 5.12
CA SER A 183 -9.48 4.80 5.57
C SER A 183 -8.57 4.44 6.73
N PRO A 184 -9.04 3.59 7.69
CA PRO A 184 -8.20 3.07 8.76
C PRO A 184 -6.92 2.40 8.25
N LEU A 185 -5.84 2.52 9.02
CA LEU A 185 -4.54 1.91 8.70
C LEU A 185 -4.08 0.93 9.79
N LEU A 186 -3.46 -0.18 9.33
CA LEU A 186 -2.61 -1.04 10.12
C LEU A 186 -1.19 -0.94 9.59
N VAL A 187 -0.22 -0.60 10.44
CA VAL A 187 1.17 -0.40 10.06
C VAL A 187 2.08 -1.33 10.85
N PHE A 188 3.00 -2.00 10.16
CA PHE A 188 4.08 -2.80 10.76
C PHE A 188 5.43 -2.26 10.27
N HIS A 189 6.37 -2.00 11.19
CA HIS A 189 7.72 -1.56 10.82
C HIS A 189 8.76 -2.11 11.78
N GLY A 190 9.89 -2.55 11.24
CA GLY A 190 11.01 -3.04 12.04
C GLY A 190 11.83 -1.91 12.63
N THR A 191 12.24 -2.03 13.91
CA THR A 191 13.03 -0.99 14.58
C THR A 191 14.47 -0.86 14.04
N GLU A 192 14.97 -1.92 13.36
CA GLU A 192 16.32 -1.95 12.76
C GLU A 192 16.27 -1.89 11.21
N ASP A 193 15.18 -1.38 10.64
CA ASP A 193 15.07 -1.23 9.18
C ASP A 193 16.00 -0.12 8.66
N ALA A 194 17.10 -0.51 8.03
CA ALA A 194 18.06 0.40 7.38
C ALA A 194 17.72 0.70 5.90
N THR A 195 16.71 0.06 5.33
CA THR A 195 16.29 0.27 3.93
C THR A 195 15.25 1.38 3.81
N VAL A 196 14.23 1.33 4.65
CA VAL A 196 13.24 2.38 4.88
C VAL A 196 13.23 2.62 6.38
N LEU A 197 13.73 3.76 6.82
CA LEU A 197 13.80 4.05 8.26
C LEU A 197 12.39 4.11 8.86
N ILE A 198 12.29 3.71 10.11
CA ILE A 198 11.02 3.69 10.86
C ILE A 198 10.38 5.08 11.01
N ASP A 199 11.17 6.15 10.79
CA ASP A 199 10.69 7.54 10.77
C ASP A 199 9.56 7.75 9.76
N GLN A 200 9.55 6.96 8.67
CA GLN A 200 8.51 6.99 7.65
C GLN A 200 7.14 6.58 8.24
N SER A 201 7.07 5.47 8.94
CA SER A 201 5.84 5.04 9.61
C SER A 201 5.45 5.99 10.74
N LYS A 202 6.42 6.49 11.52
CA LYS A 202 6.16 7.48 12.59
C LYS A 202 5.58 8.79 12.05
N ALA A 203 6.03 9.23 10.87
CA ALA A 203 5.46 10.42 10.21
C ALA A 203 3.99 10.21 9.82
N LEU A 204 3.64 9.03 9.29
CA LEU A 204 2.26 8.69 8.93
C LEU A 204 1.37 8.56 10.17
N VAL A 205 1.84 7.88 11.21
CA VAL A 205 1.13 7.76 12.51
C VAL A 205 0.83 9.15 13.07
N ASN A 206 1.83 10.02 13.15
CA ASN A 206 1.64 11.38 13.64
C ASN A 206 0.62 12.20 12.80
N ALA A 207 0.58 11.98 11.49
CA ALA A 207 -0.41 12.64 10.63
C ALA A 207 -1.83 12.13 10.90
N TYR A 208 -2.02 10.82 11.10
CA TYR A 208 -3.30 10.22 11.46
C TYR A 208 -3.78 10.66 12.84
N ASP A 209 -2.91 10.63 13.84
CA ASP A 209 -3.22 11.07 15.20
C ASP A 209 -3.66 12.52 15.24
N LYS A 210 -2.97 13.42 14.52
CA LYS A 210 -3.35 14.83 14.39
C LYS A 210 -4.71 15.03 13.73
N ALA A 211 -5.09 14.14 12.82
CA ALA A 211 -6.39 14.16 12.16
C ALA A 211 -7.48 13.44 12.97
N GLY A 212 -7.15 12.80 14.10
CA GLY A 212 -8.09 12.00 14.89
C GLY A 212 -8.59 10.75 14.15
N LEU A 213 -7.79 10.18 13.26
CA LEU A 213 -8.13 9.03 12.45
C LEU A 213 -7.59 7.73 13.05
N ARG A 214 -8.26 6.63 12.71
CA ARG A 214 -7.89 5.30 13.22
C ARG A 214 -6.64 4.77 12.53
N ILE A 215 -5.56 4.59 13.31
CA ILE A 215 -4.33 3.93 12.91
C ILE A 215 -3.86 2.98 14.02
N ARG A 216 -3.34 1.80 13.62
CA ARG A 216 -2.62 0.89 14.53
C ARG A 216 -1.21 0.75 14.04
N PHE A 217 -0.25 0.99 14.91
CA PHE A 217 1.16 0.86 14.59
C PHE A 217 1.83 -0.19 15.49
N HIS A 218 2.50 -1.14 14.84
CA HIS A 218 3.28 -2.18 15.52
C HIS A 218 4.75 -2.05 15.13
N GLU A 219 5.54 -1.58 16.06
CA GLU A 219 7.00 -1.65 15.99
C GLU A 219 7.43 -3.09 16.21
N ILE A 220 8.22 -3.63 15.29
CA ILE A 220 8.74 -5.00 15.36
C ILE A 220 10.18 -4.91 15.85
N GLU A 221 10.38 -5.17 17.13
CA GLU A 221 11.68 -5.04 17.79
C GLU A 221 12.73 -5.94 17.14
N GLY A 222 13.90 -5.39 16.83
CA GLY A 222 14.98 -6.06 16.11
C GLY A 222 14.65 -6.39 14.65
N GLY A 223 13.47 -6.02 14.16
CA GLY A 223 13.04 -6.28 12.78
C GLY A 223 13.78 -5.39 11.78
N GLY A 224 14.32 -6.00 10.73
CA GLY A 224 14.88 -5.30 9.58
C GLY A 224 13.83 -5.00 8.50
N HIS A 225 14.28 -4.82 7.23
CA HIS A 225 13.39 -4.57 6.10
C HIS A 225 12.77 -5.88 5.56
N GLY A 226 11.80 -6.42 6.27
CA GLY A 226 11.10 -7.65 5.89
C GLY A 226 11.50 -8.86 6.75
N GLY A 227 11.12 -10.03 6.28
CA GLY A 227 11.32 -11.30 6.98
C GLY A 227 10.00 -11.92 7.47
N LYS A 228 10.08 -13.16 7.90
CA LYS A 228 8.92 -13.95 8.33
C LYS A 228 8.20 -13.35 9.54
N VAL A 229 8.93 -12.66 10.41
CA VAL A 229 8.41 -12.04 11.63
C VAL A 229 7.21 -11.12 11.37
N PHE A 230 7.14 -10.51 10.21
CA PHE A 230 6.01 -9.63 9.84
C PHE A 230 4.73 -10.38 9.50
N PHE A 231 4.80 -11.67 9.12
CA PHE A 231 3.69 -12.44 8.56
C PHE A 231 3.32 -13.69 9.36
N GLU A 232 4.10 -14.00 10.39
CA GLU A 232 3.93 -15.18 11.23
C GLU A 232 3.71 -14.79 12.69
N GLY A 233 3.33 -15.76 13.53
CA GLY A 233 3.14 -15.60 14.96
C GLY A 233 2.17 -14.45 15.34
N PRO A 234 2.53 -13.61 16.33
CA PRO A 234 1.66 -12.55 16.82
C PRO A 234 1.23 -11.54 15.74
N ASN A 235 2.11 -11.26 14.76
CA ASN A 235 1.81 -10.27 13.71
C ASN A 235 0.78 -10.78 12.71
N ARG A 236 0.75 -12.10 12.46
CA ARG A 236 -0.35 -12.73 11.72
C ARG A 236 -1.68 -12.60 12.46
N LEU A 237 -1.70 -12.78 13.77
CA LEU A 237 -2.91 -12.62 14.59
C LEU A 237 -3.39 -11.15 14.57
N ARG A 238 -2.50 -10.20 14.74
CA ARG A 238 -2.81 -8.75 14.64
C ARG A 238 -3.44 -8.37 13.30
N LEU A 239 -2.93 -8.93 12.19
CA LEU A 239 -3.55 -8.77 10.89
C LEU A 239 -4.98 -9.31 10.86
N LEU A 240 -5.19 -10.55 11.33
CA LEU A 240 -6.53 -11.18 11.35
C LEU A 240 -7.51 -10.43 12.26
N GLU A 241 -7.06 -9.92 13.40
CA GLU A 241 -7.86 -9.09 14.32
C GLU A 241 -8.28 -7.79 13.61
N PHE A 242 -7.34 -7.08 12.99
CA PHE A 242 -7.66 -5.86 12.24
C PHE A 242 -8.68 -6.11 11.12
N LEU A 243 -8.51 -7.19 10.35
CA LEU A 243 -9.42 -7.56 9.27
C LEU A 243 -10.85 -7.90 9.74
N LYS A 244 -11.02 -8.36 10.98
CA LYS A 244 -12.33 -8.65 11.58
C LYS A 244 -13.04 -7.39 12.07
N GLU A 245 -12.28 -6.32 12.37
CA GLU A 245 -12.80 -5.09 12.96
C GLU A 245 -13.20 -4.03 11.93
N VAL A 246 -12.74 -4.18 10.70
CA VAL A 246 -13.06 -3.30 9.58
C VAL A 246 -14.03 -4.01 8.63
#